data_1b5c45743ecec8b77a1c509a80af62f5
#
_entry.id   1b5c45743ecec8b77a1c509a80af62f5
#
_cell.length_a   1.000
_cell.length_b   1.000
_cell.length_c   1.000
_cell.angle_alpha   90.00
_cell.angle_beta   90.00
_cell.angle_gamma   90.00
#
_symmetry.space_group_name_H-M   'P 1'
#
loop_
_entity.id
_entity.type
_entity.pdbx_description
1 polymer ?
#
loop_
_entity_poly.entity_id
_entity_poly.type
_entity_poly.pdbx_seq_one_letter_code
_entity_poly.pdbx_strand_id
1 'polypeptide(L)'
;MNYNKKTVADVNVSGKKVLLRCDFNVPQDKETGAITSDKRIVAALPTIRYLLDHGAAVIACSHLGKPEPDFDKWVKKQSEKGKDPASLTREKWEKSLQKLTLAPVAERLSQLLGQEVLFAHD
;
A
#
# COMPACT_ATOMS: atom_id res chain seq x y z
N MET A 1 2.58 27.67 -3.89
CA MET A 1 3.01 28.07 -2.54
C MET A 1 4.45 27.62 -2.34
N ASN A 2 5.32 28.52 -1.97
CA ASN A 2 6.75 28.23 -1.81
C ASN A 2 7.06 28.00 -0.31
N TYR A 3 7.40 26.76 0.04
CA TYR A 3 7.66 26.39 1.43
C TYR A 3 9.14 26.37 1.80
N ASN A 4 10.04 26.88 0.94
CA ASN A 4 11.49 26.80 1.13
C ASN A 4 12.01 25.37 1.37
N LYS A 5 11.26 24.39 0.89
CA LYS A 5 11.64 22.97 0.98
C LYS A 5 11.92 22.42 -0.41
N LYS A 6 12.90 21.51 -0.46
CA LYS A 6 13.18 20.80 -1.72
C LYS A 6 12.01 19.90 -2.06
N THR A 7 11.60 19.94 -3.32
CA THR A 7 10.64 19.01 -3.89
C THR A 7 11.37 18.00 -4.77
N VAL A 8 10.64 17.01 -5.28
CA VAL A 8 11.19 16.04 -6.23
C VAL A 8 11.77 16.73 -7.48
N ALA A 9 11.22 17.88 -7.86
CA ALA A 9 11.70 18.66 -9.01
C ALA A 9 13.04 19.37 -8.77
N ASP A 10 13.45 19.53 -7.52
CA ASP A 10 14.68 20.21 -7.15
C ASP A 10 15.91 19.30 -7.10
N VAL A 11 15.73 18.01 -7.34
CA VAL A 11 16.78 17.00 -7.24
C VAL A 11 17.01 16.33 -8.59
N ASN A 12 18.27 16.14 -8.97
CA ASN A 12 18.58 15.37 -10.16
C ASN A 12 18.40 13.89 -9.89
N VAL A 13 17.39 13.27 -10.50
CA VAL A 13 17.04 11.86 -10.32
C VAL A 13 17.42 10.99 -11.51
N SER A 14 17.94 11.58 -12.58
CA SER A 14 18.28 10.85 -13.81
C SER A 14 19.29 9.73 -13.54
N GLY A 15 18.96 8.52 -13.98
CA GLY A 15 19.80 7.35 -13.78
C GLY A 15 19.90 6.84 -12.35
N LYS A 16 19.10 7.38 -11.43
CA LYS A 16 19.13 7.02 -10.01
C LYS A 16 17.99 6.09 -9.62
N LYS A 17 18.24 5.28 -8.59
CA LYS A 17 17.20 4.50 -7.93
C LYS A 17 16.63 5.35 -6.81
N VAL A 18 15.32 5.59 -6.86
CA VAL A 18 14.62 6.45 -5.90
C VAL A 18 13.70 5.60 -5.04
N LEU A 19 13.93 5.62 -3.73
CA LEU A 19 13.01 5.02 -2.77
C LEU A 19 11.93 6.04 -2.43
N LEU A 20 10.71 5.76 -2.82
CA LEU A 20 9.57 6.64 -2.64
C LEU A 20 8.58 6.03 -1.65
N ARG A 21 8.36 6.70 -0.54
CA ARG A 21 7.32 6.29 0.40
C ARG A 21 5.99 6.90 -0.03
N CYS A 22 5.01 6.04 -0.25
CA CYS A 22 3.68 6.43 -0.70
C CYS A 22 2.64 6.09 0.36
N ASP A 23 1.53 6.80 0.35
CA ASP A 23 0.35 6.41 1.11
C ASP A 23 -0.60 5.64 0.20
N PHE A 24 -0.44 4.32 0.20
CA PHE A 24 -1.29 3.39 -0.55
C PHE A 24 -2.24 2.63 0.36
N ASN A 25 -2.49 3.16 1.55
CA ASN A 25 -3.43 2.55 2.49
C ASN A 25 -4.88 2.83 2.03
N VAL A 26 -5.28 2.12 0.99
CA VAL A 26 -6.58 2.28 0.33
C VAL A 26 -7.64 1.44 1.01
N PRO A 27 -8.93 1.87 0.97
CA PRO A 27 -10.01 1.04 1.47
C PRO A 27 -10.22 -0.19 0.60
N GLN A 28 -10.55 -1.30 1.24
CA GLN A 28 -10.79 -2.58 0.60
C GLN A 28 -12.15 -3.13 1.00
N ASP A 29 -12.74 -3.92 0.09
CA ASP A 29 -13.92 -4.71 0.41
C ASP A 29 -13.57 -5.74 1.48
N LYS A 30 -14.39 -5.84 2.53
CA LYS A 30 -14.12 -6.73 3.66
C LYS A 30 -14.20 -8.21 3.30
N GLU A 31 -14.98 -8.55 2.30
CA GLU A 31 -15.17 -9.94 1.87
C GLU A 31 -14.17 -10.37 0.82
N THR A 32 -13.96 -9.55 -0.20
CA THR A 32 -13.14 -9.90 -1.37
C THR A 32 -11.71 -9.39 -1.30
N GLY A 33 -11.45 -8.36 -0.48
CA GLY A 33 -10.15 -7.68 -0.44
C GLY A 33 -9.92 -6.72 -1.61
N ALA A 34 -10.91 -6.56 -2.49
CA ALA A 34 -10.78 -5.67 -3.64
C ALA A 34 -10.71 -4.21 -3.21
N ILE A 35 -9.93 -3.42 -3.94
CA ILE A 35 -9.81 -1.99 -3.69
C ILE A 35 -11.13 -1.30 -4.05
N THR A 36 -11.70 -0.57 -3.09
CA THR A 36 -12.97 0.15 -3.30
C THR A 36 -12.76 1.60 -3.70
N SER A 37 -11.58 2.16 -3.47
CA SER A 37 -11.22 3.51 -3.92
C SER A 37 -9.72 3.57 -4.17
N ASP A 38 -9.32 4.12 -5.31
CA ASP A 38 -7.92 4.27 -5.69
C ASP A 38 -7.41 5.72 -5.57
N LYS A 39 -8.15 6.58 -4.87
CA LYS A 39 -7.81 8.01 -4.76
C LYS A 39 -6.38 8.25 -4.28
N ARG A 40 -5.92 7.49 -3.30
CA ARG A 40 -4.55 7.64 -2.76
C ARG A 40 -3.49 7.21 -3.76
N ILE A 41 -3.79 6.18 -4.54
CA ILE A 41 -2.89 5.72 -5.62
C ILE A 41 -2.82 6.80 -6.70
N VAL A 42 -3.96 7.31 -7.12
CA VAL A 42 -4.04 8.38 -8.13
C VAL A 42 -3.29 9.62 -7.66
N ALA A 43 -3.39 9.97 -6.38
CA ALA A 43 -2.71 11.13 -5.83
C ALA A 43 -1.18 11.01 -5.88
N ALA A 44 -0.64 9.82 -5.88
CA ALA A 44 0.81 9.57 -5.98
C ALA A 44 1.32 9.58 -7.43
N LEU A 45 0.44 9.44 -8.42
CA LEU A 45 0.82 9.33 -9.83
C LEU A 45 1.66 10.49 -10.34
N PRO A 46 1.35 11.77 -10.05
CA PRO A 46 2.16 12.87 -10.56
C PRO A 46 3.64 12.76 -10.18
N THR A 47 3.92 12.43 -8.92
CA THR A 47 5.30 12.26 -8.44
C THR A 47 5.97 11.05 -9.09
N ILE A 48 5.28 9.92 -9.17
CA ILE A 48 5.81 8.69 -9.78
C ILE A 48 6.11 8.94 -11.26
N ARG A 49 5.19 9.53 -12.00
CA ARG A 49 5.38 9.84 -13.42
C ARG A 49 6.52 10.82 -13.64
N TYR A 50 6.62 11.83 -12.80
CA TYR A 50 7.74 12.77 -12.86
C TYR A 50 9.07 12.05 -12.76
N LEU A 51 9.23 11.17 -11.77
CA LEU A 51 10.46 10.41 -11.57
C LEU A 51 10.78 9.51 -12.76
N LEU A 52 9.78 8.78 -13.26
CA LEU A 52 9.96 7.90 -14.42
C LEU A 52 10.33 8.66 -15.67
N ASP A 53 9.66 9.79 -15.92
CA ASP A 53 9.91 10.64 -17.11
C ASP A 53 11.31 11.27 -17.07
N HIS A 54 11.87 11.43 -15.88
CA HIS A 54 13.22 11.98 -15.70
C HIS A 54 14.31 10.90 -15.57
N GLY A 55 13.97 9.68 -15.94
CA GLY A 55 14.96 8.59 -16.03
C GLY A 55 15.31 7.90 -14.71
N ALA A 56 14.50 8.09 -13.67
CA ALA A 56 14.71 7.39 -12.40
C ALA A 56 14.06 6.00 -12.40
N ALA A 57 14.68 5.08 -11.66
CA ALA A 57 14.03 3.83 -11.28
C ALA A 57 13.34 4.03 -9.93
N VAL A 58 12.05 3.76 -9.85
CA VAL A 58 11.26 4.04 -8.64
C VAL A 58 11.04 2.74 -7.87
N ILE A 59 11.38 2.78 -6.59
CA ILE A 59 11.07 1.73 -5.62
C ILE A 59 10.05 2.32 -4.66
N ALA A 60 8.78 1.97 -4.82
CA ALA A 60 7.71 2.49 -3.97
C ALA A 60 7.51 1.58 -2.76
N CYS A 61 7.33 2.17 -1.60
CA CYS A 61 6.99 1.44 -0.38
C CYS A 61 5.80 2.06 0.32
N SER A 62 4.99 1.23 0.93
CA SER A 62 3.81 1.65 1.67
C SER A 62 3.37 0.54 2.62
N HIS A 63 2.28 0.79 3.33
CA HIS A 63 1.62 -0.20 4.16
C HIS A 63 0.12 -0.23 3.83
N LEU A 64 -0.53 -1.30 4.20
CA LEU A 64 -1.96 -1.47 4.00
C LEU A 64 -2.59 -1.98 5.29
N GLY A 65 -3.47 -1.15 5.86
CA GLY A 65 -4.12 -1.46 7.12
C GLY A 65 -3.14 -1.52 8.29
N LYS A 66 -3.58 -2.13 9.36
CA LYS A 66 -2.78 -2.36 10.57
C LYS A 66 -2.84 -3.84 10.92
N PRO A 67 -1.90 -4.64 10.42
CA PRO A 67 -1.88 -6.06 10.76
C PRO A 67 -1.56 -6.25 12.24
N GLU A 68 -2.23 -7.22 12.87
CA GLU A 68 -1.90 -7.61 14.23
C GLU A 68 -1.10 -8.91 14.18
N PRO A 69 0.20 -8.88 14.46
CA PRO A 69 1.05 -10.06 14.36
C PRO A 69 0.86 -11.06 15.51
N ASP A 70 0.19 -10.65 16.58
CA ASP A 70 -0.07 -11.48 17.74
C ASP A 70 -1.50 -12.02 17.72
N PHE A 71 -1.64 -13.33 17.63
CA PHE A 71 -2.95 -13.99 17.55
C PHE A 71 -3.82 -13.67 18.77
N ASP A 72 -3.27 -13.72 19.98
CA ASP A 72 -4.03 -13.49 21.20
C ASP A 72 -4.55 -12.05 21.27
N LYS A 73 -3.71 -11.09 20.88
CA LYS A 73 -4.13 -9.68 20.79
C LYS A 73 -5.20 -9.48 19.74
N TRP A 74 -5.10 -10.17 18.61
CA TRP A 74 -6.09 -10.10 17.55
C TRP A 74 -7.44 -10.62 18.06
N VAL A 75 -7.46 -11.76 18.76
CA VAL A 75 -8.68 -12.32 19.36
C VAL A 75 -9.31 -11.33 20.33
N LYS A 76 -8.50 -10.70 21.18
CA LYS A 76 -8.96 -9.70 22.13
C LYS A 76 -9.61 -8.52 21.43
N LYS A 77 -8.97 -7.97 20.41
CA LYS A 77 -9.49 -6.82 19.64
C LYS A 77 -10.81 -7.18 18.96
N GLN A 78 -10.92 -8.36 18.36
CA GLN A 78 -12.14 -8.80 17.68
C GLN A 78 -13.28 -9.03 18.69
N SER A 79 -12.98 -9.57 19.87
CA SER A 79 -13.95 -9.76 20.94
C SER A 79 -14.52 -8.43 21.43
N GLU A 80 -13.67 -7.41 21.56
CA GLU A 80 -14.09 -6.06 21.95
C GLU A 80 -15.03 -5.43 20.92
N LYS A 81 -14.97 -5.87 19.66
CA LYS A 81 -15.87 -5.43 18.59
C LYS A 81 -17.16 -6.24 18.53
N GLY A 82 -17.43 -7.09 19.53
CA GLY A 82 -18.66 -7.86 19.63
C GLY A 82 -18.64 -9.20 18.91
N LYS A 83 -17.49 -9.68 18.46
CA LYS A 83 -17.38 -11.00 17.83
C LYS A 83 -17.23 -12.08 18.88
N ASP A 84 -17.83 -13.26 18.61
CA ASP A 84 -17.73 -14.41 19.49
C ASP A 84 -16.29 -14.97 19.50
N PRO A 85 -15.60 -14.99 20.65
CA PRO A 85 -14.24 -15.54 20.73
C PRO A 85 -14.12 -16.97 20.23
N ALA A 86 -15.17 -17.78 20.39
CA ALA A 86 -15.16 -19.18 19.93
C ALA A 86 -15.11 -19.29 18.39
N SER A 87 -15.54 -18.25 17.66
CA SER A 87 -15.48 -18.22 16.21
C SER A 87 -14.15 -17.72 15.65
N LEU A 88 -13.27 -17.19 16.52
CA LEU A 88 -11.99 -16.60 16.13
C LEU A 88 -10.89 -17.66 16.12
N THR A 89 -10.58 -18.17 14.93
CA THR A 89 -9.58 -19.22 14.73
C THR A 89 -8.28 -18.66 14.17
N ARG A 90 -7.19 -19.43 14.30
CA ARG A 90 -5.91 -19.07 13.68
C ARG A 90 -6.03 -18.93 12.17
N GLU A 91 -6.84 -19.78 11.55
CA GLU A 91 -7.10 -19.69 10.11
C GLU A 91 -7.70 -18.35 9.71
N LYS A 92 -8.68 -17.86 10.46
CA LYS A 92 -9.27 -16.54 10.23
C LYS A 92 -8.27 -15.43 10.44
N TRP A 93 -7.42 -15.54 11.45
CA TRP A 93 -6.35 -14.57 11.70
C TRP A 93 -5.34 -14.54 10.55
N GLU A 94 -4.88 -15.71 10.09
CA GLU A 94 -3.97 -15.80 8.96
C GLU A 94 -4.57 -15.20 7.69
N LYS A 95 -5.85 -15.45 7.42
CA LYS A 95 -6.56 -14.83 6.30
C LYS A 95 -6.60 -13.30 6.41
N SER A 96 -6.78 -12.78 7.63
CA SER A 96 -6.79 -11.33 7.84
C SER A 96 -5.44 -10.69 7.52
N LEU A 97 -4.34 -11.38 7.81
CA LEU A 97 -2.99 -10.93 7.45
C LEU A 97 -2.77 -10.98 5.93
N GLN A 98 -3.24 -12.03 5.28
CA GLN A 98 -3.10 -12.18 3.82
C GLN A 98 -3.85 -11.10 3.04
N LYS A 99 -4.97 -10.60 3.56
CA LYS A 99 -5.72 -9.50 2.94
C LYS A 99 -4.97 -8.18 2.94
N LEU A 100 -3.96 -8.04 3.80
CA LEU A 100 -3.19 -6.81 3.95
C LEU A 100 -1.93 -6.80 3.06
N THR A 101 -1.97 -7.51 1.94
CA THR A 101 -0.91 -7.46 0.93
C THR A 101 -1.08 -6.26 0.00
N LEU A 102 0.02 -5.68 -0.44
CA LEU A 102 0.02 -4.60 -1.41
C LEU A 102 -0.08 -5.08 -2.87
N ALA A 103 -0.23 -6.39 -3.11
CA ALA A 103 -0.32 -6.94 -4.46
C ALA A 103 -1.45 -6.31 -5.29
N PRO A 104 -2.70 -6.14 -4.78
CA PRO A 104 -3.75 -5.45 -5.52
C PRO A 104 -3.42 -3.99 -5.84
N VAL A 105 -2.70 -3.31 -4.94
CA VAL A 105 -2.24 -1.94 -5.15
C VAL A 105 -1.24 -1.89 -6.31
N ALA A 106 -0.29 -2.82 -6.35
CA ALA A 106 0.69 -2.91 -7.43
C ALA A 106 0.02 -3.18 -8.78
N GLU A 107 -0.99 -4.03 -8.80
CA GLU A 107 -1.76 -4.31 -10.01
C GLU A 107 -2.50 -3.06 -10.49
N ARG A 108 -3.19 -2.37 -9.61
CA ARG A 108 -3.91 -1.13 -9.95
C ARG A 108 -2.95 -0.04 -10.42
N LEU A 109 -1.82 0.10 -9.75
CA LEU A 109 -0.79 1.06 -10.14
C LEU A 109 -0.25 0.75 -11.54
N SER A 110 -0.03 -0.53 -11.87
CA SER A 110 0.38 -0.95 -13.20
C SER A 110 -0.63 -0.52 -14.27
N GLN A 111 -1.92 -0.71 -14.00
CA GLN A 111 -2.99 -0.29 -14.90
C GLN A 111 -2.99 1.21 -15.15
N LEU A 112 -2.84 1.99 -14.08
CA LEU A 112 -2.87 3.46 -14.15
C LEU A 112 -1.62 4.03 -14.84
N LEU A 113 -0.46 3.41 -14.65
CA LEU A 113 0.79 3.85 -15.28
C LEU A 113 0.95 3.34 -16.72
N GLY A 114 0.23 2.30 -17.11
CA GLY A 114 0.38 1.67 -18.41
C GLY A 114 1.69 0.90 -18.55
N GLN A 115 2.32 0.52 -17.45
CA GLN A 115 3.55 -0.29 -17.46
C GLN A 115 3.57 -1.23 -16.26
N GLU A 116 4.36 -2.28 -16.35
CA GLU A 116 4.44 -3.29 -15.29
C GLU A 116 5.06 -2.73 -14.01
N VAL A 117 4.39 -2.98 -12.88
CA VAL A 117 4.91 -2.73 -11.55
C VAL A 117 5.16 -4.07 -10.88
N LEU A 118 6.42 -4.35 -10.55
CA LEU A 118 6.79 -5.58 -9.89
C LEU A 118 6.48 -5.50 -8.40
N PHE A 119 5.86 -6.55 -7.87
CA PHE A 119 5.55 -6.64 -6.45
C PHE A 119 6.56 -7.57 -5.77
N ALA A 120 7.23 -7.07 -4.73
CA ALA A 120 8.15 -7.87 -3.94
C ALA A 120 7.39 -8.65 -2.87
N HIS A 121 7.42 -9.97 -2.97
CA HIS A 121 6.84 -10.87 -1.98
C HIS A 121 7.90 -11.25 -0.95
N ASP A 122 7.67 -10.92 0.31
CA ASP A 122 8.55 -11.32 1.41
C ASP A 122 7.81 -12.05 2.47
#